data_3765c35ea35d937cfc31e3ec64f99249
#
_entry.id   3765c35ea35d937cfc31e3ec64f99249
#
_cell.length_a   1.000
_cell.length_b   1.000
_cell.length_c   1.000
_cell.angle_alpha   90.00
_cell.angle_beta   90.00
_cell.angle_gamma   90.00
#
_symmetry.space_group_name_H-M   'P 1'
#
loop_
_entity.id
_entity.type
_entity.pdbx_description
1 polymer ?
#
loop_
_entity_poly.entity_id
_entity_poly.type
_entity_poly.pdbx_seq_one_letter_code
_entity_poly.pdbx_strand_id
1 'polypeptide(L)'
;IVFDQQHRSFVGFFQHTKDHNDTAYEFFTNDGPLAILPAPSLNKKKSTFIYSSKKEINKKEIQKLINKKISKSHGKLVFDQSLSKFPIKPHLTKKNKNFIYIGDSLKSIHPVAGQGWNLGIKDIQTLCKLLDQYSIEAKNLNSIYYSRRMIESTIYFSFTSILNLLYESENSFNNKIIKSGFSVLKNFKVLKYLFIKQAMGRVNLTD
;
A
#
# COMPACT_ATOMS: atom_id res chain seq x y z
N ILE A 1 3.64 18.24 4.65
CA ILE A 1 3.91 17.49 5.89
C ILE A 1 4.68 16.24 5.45
N VAL A 2 5.91 16.11 5.91
CA VAL A 2 6.75 14.92 5.71
C VAL A 2 6.84 14.23 7.06
N PHE A 3 6.53 12.93 7.07
CA PHE A 3 6.74 12.12 8.26
C PHE A 3 8.03 11.33 8.04
N ASP A 4 9.06 11.66 8.81
CA ASP A 4 10.32 10.93 8.78
C ASP A 4 10.15 9.60 9.53
N GLN A 5 9.54 8.66 8.85
CA GLN A 5 9.57 7.26 9.25
C GLN A 5 10.76 6.67 8.50
N GLN A 6 11.82 6.32 9.19
CA GLN A 6 13.02 5.70 8.60
C GLN A 6 12.74 4.30 8.04
N HIS A 7 11.58 4.15 7.37
CA HIS A 7 11.18 2.89 6.77
C HIS A 7 11.85 2.67 5.42
N ARG A 8 12.17 1.42 5.15
CA ARG A 8 12.70 0.96 3.87
C ARG A 8 11.87 -0.20 3.36
N SER A 9 11.66 -0.22 2.07
CA SER A 9 11.03 -1.35 1.37
C SER A 9 12.11 -2.20 0.72
N PHE A 10 12.09 -3.48 1.01
CA PHE A 10 12.95 -4.50 0.41
C PHE A 10 12.10 -5.28 -0.59
N VAL A 11 12.56 -5.34 -1.84
CA VAL A 11 11.85 -5.99 -2.94
C VAL A 11 12.75 -7.03 -3.58
N GLY A 12 12.19 -8.20 -3.83
CA GLY A 12 12.91 -9.27 -4.51
C GLY A 12 11.97 -10.33 -5.07
N PHE A 13 12.56 -11.29 -5.78
CA PHE A 13 11.83 -12.38 -6.41
C PHE A 13 12.32 -13.73 -5.88
N PHE A 14 11.47 -14.73 -5.98
CA PHE A 14 11.81 -16.10 -5.68
C PHE A 14 10.96 -17.08 -6.50
N GLN A 15 11.54 -18.24 -6.77
CA GLN A 15 10.87 -19.37 -7.38
C GLN A 15 10.42 -20.34 -6.29
N HIS A 16 9.40 -21.14 -6.60
CA HIS A 16 8.83 -22.12 -5.67
C HIS A 16 8.30 -23.35 -6.39
N THR A 17 8.13 -24.46 -5.67
CA THR A 17 7.79 -25.76 -6.30
C THR A 17 6.28 -25.98 -6.50
N LYS A 18 5.41 -25.33 -5.71
CA LYS A 18 3.96 -25.43 -5.83
C LYS A 18 3.41 -24.15 -6.46
N ASP A 19 2.30 -24.24 -7.19
CA ASP A 19 1.65 -23.07 -7.80
C ASP A 19 1.15 -22.08 -6.74
N HIS A 20 1.28 -20.78 -7.01
CA HIS A 20 0.76 -19.72 -6.13
C HIS A 20 -0.76 -19.54 -6.21
N ASN A 21 -1.44 -20.24 -7.16
CA ASN A 21 -2.88 -20.20 -7.38
C ASN A 21 -3.44 -18.76 -7.48
N ASP A 22 -2.68 -17.86 -8.10
CA ASP A 22 -3.00 -16.45 -8.28
C ASP A 22 -3.38 -15.72 -6.96
N THR A 23 -2.83 -16.22 -5.84
CA THR A 23 -3.12 -15.72 -4.49
C THR A 23 -2.03 -14.80 -4.00
N ALA A 24 -2.42 -13.61 -3.59
CA ALA A 24 -1.58 -12.66 -2.88
C ALA A 24 -1.74 -12.84 -1.36
N TYR A 25 -0.65 -12.67 -0.64
CA TYR A 25 -0.63 -12.71 0.83
C TYR A 25 -0.06 -11.42 1.37
N GLU A 26 -0.64 -10.92 2.45
CA GLU A 26 -0.06 -9.86 3.25
C GLU A 26 0.03 -10.30 4.71
N PHE A 27 1.23 -10.25 5.25
CA PHE A 27 1.52 -10.61 6.63
C PHE A 27 1.94 -9.35 7.39
N PHE A 28 1.20 -9.03 8.41
CA PHE A 28 1.59 -7.99 9.34
C PHE A 28 2.57 -8.58 10.36
N THR A 29 3.78 -8.06 10.37
CA THR A 29 4.83 -8.47 11.32
C THR A 29 5.17 -7.31 12.25
N ASN A 30 5.81 -7.58 13.38
CA ASN A 30 6.19 -6.53 14.33
C ASN A 30 7.15 -5.49 13.74
N ASP A 31 7.96 -5.90 12.75
CA ASP A 31 8.92 -5.01 12.09
C ASP A 31 8.33 -4.31 10.85
N GLY A 32 7.11 -4.69 10.43
CA GLY A 32 6.37 -4.09 9.33
C GLY A 32 5.67 -5.11 8.41
N PRO A 33 4.94 -4.65 7.39
CA PRO A 33 4.18 -5.51 6.48
C PRO A 33 5.08 -6.24 5.49
N LEU A 34 4.75 -7.51 5.26
CA LEU A 34 5.35 -8.38 4.23
C LEU A 34 4.26 -8.81 3.24
N ALA A 35 4.31 -8.30 2.03
CA ALA A 35 3.46 -8.74 0.92
C ALA A 35 4.19 -9.80 0.08
N ILE A 36 3.46 -10.84 -0.30
CA ILE A 36 3.88 -11.86 -1.28
C ILE A 36 2.88 -11.84 -2.40
N LEU A 37 3.36 -11.60 -3.61
CA LEU A 37 2.51 -11.42 -4.78
C LEU A 37 2.92 -12.38 -5.90
N PRO A 38 1.98 -12.90 -6.70
CA PRO A 38 2.30 -13.55 -7.96
C PRO A 38 3.20 -12.64 -8.81
N ALA A 39 4.30 -13.16 -9.34
CA ALA A 39 5.12 -12.38 -10.25
C ALA A 39 4.38 -12.18 -11.60
N PRO A 40 4.58 -11.05 -12.31
CA PRO A 40 3.96 -10.80 -13.60
C PRO A 40 4.59 -11.68 -14.67
N SER A 41 4.29 -12.97 -14.64
CA SER A 41 4.77 -13.94 -15.61
C SER A 41 3.76 -15.08 -15.75
N LEU A 42 3.79 -15.80 -16.88
CA LEU A 42 2.99 -17.03 -17.07
C LEU A 42 3.44 -18.17 -16.14
N ASN A 43 4.60 -18.04 -15.50
CA ASN A 43 5.11 -19.04 -14.58
C ASN A 43 4.45 -18.91 -13.22
N LYS A 44 3.46 -19.76 -12.94
CA LYS A 44 2.76 -19.82 -11.65
C LYS A 44 3.62 -20.26 -10.45
N LYS A 45 4.89 -20.53 -10.68
CA LYS A 45 5.88 -20.92 -9.65
C LYS A 45 6.91 -19.83 -9.39
N LYS A 46 6.58 -18.57 -9.71
CA LYS A 46 7.40 -17.39 -9.41
C LYS A 46 6.58 -16.34 -8.69
N SER A 47 7.14 -15.82 -7.60
CA SER A 47 6.52 -14.75 -6.80
C SER A 47 7.51 -13.63 -6.52
N THR A 48 6.97 -12.46 -6.22
CA THR A 48 7.72 -11.33 -5.68
C THR A 48 7.35 -11.11 -4.22
N PHE A 49 8.26 -10.52 -3.46
CA PHE A 49 7.96 -10.04 -2.12
C PHE A 49 8.28 -8.55 -1.99
N ILE A 50 7.51 -7.87 -1.16
CA ILE A 50 7.73 -6.50 -0.73
C ILE A 50 7.69 -6.51 0.79
N TYR A 51 8.81 -6.23 1.43
CA TYR A 51 8.90 -6.18 2.89
C TYR A 51 9.28 -4.78 3.34
N SER A 52 8.41 -4.15 4.12
CA SER A 52 8.65 -2.80 4.65
C SER A 52 9.08 -2.89 6.10
N SER A 53 10.20 -2.25 6.47
CA SER A 53 10.72 -2.29 7.83
C SER A 53 11.48 -1.03 8.20
N LYS A 54 11.42 -0.65 9.48
CA LYS A 54 12.28 0.37 10.09
C LYS A 54 13.70 -0.15 10.30
N LYS A 55 13.82 -1.44 10.59
CA LYS A 55 15.11 -2.07 10.86
C LYS A 55 15.86 -2.33 9.57
N GLU A 56 17.16 -2.19 9.64
CA GLU A 56 18.04 -2.72 8.61
C GLU A 56 18.01 -4.24 8.72
N ILE A 57 17.58 -4.89 7.66
CA ILE A 57 17.43 -6.35 7.64
C ILE A 57 18.23 -6.89 6.48
N ASN A 58 18.97 -7.96 6.74
CA ASN A 58 19.75 -8.61 5.70
C ASN A 58 18.90 -9.61 4.91
N LYS A 59 19.38 -9.97 3.73
CA LYS A 59 18.69 -10.88 2.82
C LYS A 59 18.37 -12.24 3.46
N LYS A 60 19.27 -12.80 4.27
CA LYS A 60 19.08 -14.12 4.90
C LYS A 60 17.93 -14.10 5.90
N GLU A 61 17.78 -13.01 6.64
CA GLU A 61 16.65 -12.83 7.59
C GLU A 61 15.32 -12.73 6.87
N ILE A 62 15.25 -11.96 5.76
CA ILE A 62 14.05 -11.88 4.92
C ILE A 62 13.69 -13.26 4.36
N GLN A 63 14.65 -13.99 3.82
CA GLN A 63 14.46 -15.34 3.31
C GLN A 63 13.91 -16.29 4.38
N LYS A 64 14.47 -16.25 5.59
CA LYS A 64 14.03 -17.05 6.74
C LYS A 64 12.59 -16.71 7.14
N LEU A 65 12.25 -15.41 7.16
CA LEU A 65 10.89 -14.95 7.44
C LEU A 65 9.89 -15.46 6.39
N ILE A 66 10.20 -15.29 5.11
CA ILE A 66 9.33 -15.74 4.01
C ILE A 66 9.15 -17.25 4.05
N ASN A 67 10.23 -18.03 4.21
CA ASN A 67 10.16 -19.48 4.36
C ASN A 67 9.21 -19.89 5.48
N LYS A 68 9.32 -19.24 6.66
CA LYS A 68 8.45 -19.52 7.81
C LYS A 68 6.96 -19.27 7.49
N LYS A 69 6.66 -18.26 6.67
CA LYS A 69 5.28 -17.84 6.37
C LYS A 69 4.59 -18.66 5.29
N ILE A 70 5.31 -19.01 4.21
CA ILE A 70 4.67 -19.54 2.99
C ILE A 70 5.21 -20.90 2.51
N SER A 71 6.20 -21.52 3.15
CA SER A 71 6.73 -22.82 2.71
C SER A 71 5.67 -23.92 2.60
N LYS A 72 4.64 -23.88 3.45
CA LYS A 72 3.54 -24.86 3.40
C LYS A 72 2.70 -24.73 2.11
N SER A 73 2.41 -23.49 1.67
CA SER A 73 1.60 -23.19 0.48
C SER A 73 2.41 -23.23 -0.81
N HIS A 74 3.67 -22.79 -0.79
CA HIS A 74 4.52 -22.62 -1.97
C HIS A 74 5.56 -23.74 -2.15
N GLY A 75 5.81 -24.56 -1.13
CA GLY A 75 6.80 -25.63 -1.16
C GLY A 75 8.21 -25.09 -0.96
N LYS A 76 9.22 -25.70 -1.62
CA LYS A 76 10.63 -25.27 -1.55
C LYS A 76 10.82 -23.94 -2.28
N LEU A 77 11.50 -22.99 -1.63
CA LEU A 77 11.74 -21.65 -2.16
C LEU A 77 13.20 -21.49 -2.60
N VAL A 78 13.40 -20.84 -3.74
CA VAL A 78 14.70 -20.47 -4.29
C VAL A 78 14.69 -18.97 -4.57
N PHE A 79 15.45 -18.19 -3.83
CA PHE A 79 15.46 -16.73 -3.93
C PHE A 79 16.46 -16.24 -4.98
N ASP A 80 16.06 -15.27 -5.79
CA ASP A 80 16.93 -14.58 -6.73
C ASP A 80 18.06 -13.86 -5.96
N GLN A 81 19.19 -13.64 -6.63
CA GLN A 81 20.35 -13.00 -5.98
C GLN A 81 20.12 -11.51 -5.70
N SER A 82 19.31 -10.84 -6.54
CA SER A 82 19.04 -9.41 -6.42
C SER A 82 18.07 -9.10 -5.27
N LEU A 83 18.39 -8.09 -4.50
CA LEU A 83 17.52 -7.47 -3.51
C LEU A 83 17.56 -5.97 -3.71
N SER A 84 16.44 -5.39 -4.10
CA SER A 84 16.30 -3.95 -4.24
C SER A 84 15.82 -3.33 -2.94
N LYS A 85 16.31 -2.11 -2.63
CA LYS A 85 16.01 -1.39 -1.41
C LYS A 85 15.59 0.03 -1.74
N PHE A 86 14.43 0.44 -1.24
CA PHE A 86 13.85 1.76 -1.50
C PHE A 86 13.52 2.46 -0.18
N PRO A 87 13.81 3.76 -0.04
CA PRO A 87 13.33 4.53 1.09
C PRO A 87 11.82 4.74 0.99
N ILE A 88 11.11 4.62 2.10
CA ILE A 88 9.70 4.98 2.20
C ILE A 88 9.60 6.33 2.88
N LYS A 89 9.10 7.34 2.18
CA LYS A 89 8.96 8.73 2.65
C LYS A 89 7.51 9.19 2.48
N PRO A 90 6.59 8.80 3.40
CA PRO A 90 5.22 9.26 3.33
C PRO A 90 5.14 10.77 3.42
N HIS A 91 4.38 11.38 2.52
CA HIS A 91 4.21 12.84 2.51
C HIS A 91 2.88 13.25 1.86
N LEU A 92 2.45 14.46 2.21
CA LEU A 92 1.38 15.20 1.53
C LEU A 92 1.93 16.53 1.07
N THR A 93 1.87 16.81 -0.23
CA THR A 93 2.36 18.04 -0.82
C THR A 93 1.30 19.16 -0.70
N LYS A 94 1.72 20.34 -0.27
CA LYS A 94 0.85 21.52 -0.23
C LYS A 94 0.53 22.00 -1.65
N LYS A 95 -0.64 22.60 -1.83
CA LYS A 95 -1.03 23.24 -3.08
C LYS A 95 0.04 24.23 -3.54
N ASN A 96 0.39 24.17 -4.82
CA ASN A 96 1.25 25.13 -5.49
C ASN A 96 0.42 25.97 -6.48
N LYS A 97 0.78 27.23 -6.70
CA LYS A 97 0.06 28.11 -7.63
C LYS A 97 0.30 27.76 -9.10
N ASN A 98 1.49 27.26 -9.41
CA ASN A 98 1.96 27.06 -10.78
C ASN A 98 1.90 25.60 -11.26
N PHE A 99 1.71 24.64 -10.33
CA PHE A 99 1.77 23.22 -10.64
C PHE A 99 0.59 22.47 -10.06
N ILE A 100 0.06 21.52 -10.83
CA ILE A 100 -0.87 20.50 -10.35
C ILE A 100 -0.06 19.23 -10.10
N TYR A 101 0.00 18.79 -8.85
CA TYR A 101 0.68 17.55 -8.47
C TYR A 101 -0.28 16.38 -8.59
N ILE A 102 0.19 15.24 -9.11
CA ILE A 102 -0.55 13.99 -9.24
C ILE A 102 0.28 12.81 -8.72
N GLY A 103 -0.37 11.72 -8.29
CA GLY A 103 0.29 10.51 -7.80
C GLY A 103 1.24 10.80 -6.63
N ASP A 104 2.43 10.21 -6.67
CA ASP A 104 3.42 10.35 -5.60
C ASP A 104 3.96 11.76 -5.42
N SER A 105 3.90 12.62 -6.45
CA SER A 105 4.25 14.04 -6.28
C SER A 105 3.24 14.81 -5.43
N LEU A 106 1.96 14.43 -5.46
CA LEU A 106 0.91 14.99 -4.58
C LEU A 106 0.97 14.36 -3.20
N LYS A 107 1.07 13.04 -3.15
CA LYS A 107 1.05 12.27 -1.91
C LYS A 107 1.76 10.94 -2.06
N SER A 108 2.55 10.60 -1.10
CA SER A 108 3.07 9.25 -0.93
C SER A 108 2.55 8.69 0.39
N ILE A 109 1.89 7.54 0.34
CA ILE A 109 1.33 6.86 1.51
C ILE A 109 2.19 5.65 1.87
N HIS A 110 2.08 5.19 3.12
CA HIS A 110 2.77 3.96 3.51
C HIS A 110 2.22 2.77 2.70
N PRO A 111 3.08 1.87 2.17
CA PRO A 111 2.66 0.78 1.26
C PRO A 111 1.82 -0.31 1.92
N VAL A 112 1.55 -0.23 3.21
CA VAL A 112 0.80 -1.22 4.01
C VAL A 112 -0.58 -1.58 3.43
N ALA A 113 -1.18 -0.71 2.64
CA ALA A 113 -2.48 -0.96 2.00
C ALA A 113 -2.40 -1.12 0.48
N GLY A 114 -1.22 -1.00 -0.13
CA GLY A 114 -1.03 -1.11 -1.58
C GLY A 114 -1.80 -0.09 -2.44
N GLN A 115 -2.29 1.02 -1.86
CA GLN A 115 -3.25 1.93 -2.50
C GLN A 115 -2.60 3.09 -3.30
N GLY A 116 -1.27 3.23 -3.27
CA GLY A 116 -0.59 4.36 -3.92
C GLY A 116 -0.94 4.49 -5.41
N TRP A 117 -0.89 3.39 -6.15
CA TRP A 117 -1.24 3.34 -7.57
C TRP A 117 -2.70 3.72 -7.83
N ASN A 118 -3.64 3.16 -7.06
CA ASN A 118 -5.07 3.44 -7.21
C ASN A 118 -5.38 4.92 -6.97
N LEU A 119 -4.75 5.54 -5.98
CA LEU A 119 -4.89 6.96 -5.70
C LEU A 119 -4.31 7.82 -6.83
N GLY A 120 -3.18 7.40 -7.42
CA GLY A 120 -2.58 8.08 -8.58
C GLY A 120 -3.49 8.05 -9.81
N ILE A 121 -4.12 6.91 -10.12
CA ILE A 121 -5.10 6.80 -11.21
C ILE A 121 -6.31 7.70 -10.95
N LYS A 122 -6.82 7.74 -9.72
CA LYS A 122 -7.92 8.65 -9.35
C LYS A 122 -7.54 10.13 -9.49
N ASP A 123 -6.29 10.49 -9.24
CA ASP A 123 -5.80 11.84 -9.47
C ASP A 123 -5.93 12.22 -10.96
N ILE A 124 -5.49 11.33 -11.85
CA ILE A 124 -5.61 11.51 -13.29
C ILE A 124 -7.08 11.63 -13.72
N GLN A 125 -7.92 10.68 -13.27
CA GLN A 125 -9.35 10.70 -13.59
C GLN A 125 -10.04 12.00 -13.15
N THR A 126 -9.72 12.48 -11.94
CA THR A 126 -10.27 13.73 -11.41
C THR A 126 -9.80 14.93 -12.25
N LEU A 127 -8.52 14.96 -12.63
CA LEU A 127 -7.98 16.03 -13.45
C LEU A 127 -8.61 16.03 -14.84
N CYS A 128 -8.75 14.88 -15.51
CA CYS A 128 -9.42 14.76 -16.80
C CYS A 128 -10.87 15.29 -16.74
N LYS A 129 -11.66 14.83 -15.76
CA LYS A 129 -13.03 15.32 -15.56
C LYS A 129 -13.11 16.84 -15.37
N LEU A 130 -12.13 17.43 -14.69
CA LEU A 130 -12.07 18.88 -14.50
C LEU A 130 -11.68 19.60 -15.78
N LEU A 131 -10.79 19.05 -16.59
CA LEU A 131 -10.40 19.63 -17.89
C LEU A 131 -11.52 19.57 -18.91
N ASP A 132 -12.42 18.57 -18.81
CA ASP A 132 -13.63 18.52 -19.64
C ASP A 132 -14.65 19.62 -19.24
N GLN A 133 -14.62 20.08 -17.99
CA GLN A 133 -15.57 21.08 -17.45
C GLN A 133 -15.02 22.51 -17.46
N TYR A 134 -13.71 22.67 -17.36
CA TYR A 134 -13.03 23.96 -17.23
C TYR A 134 -11.88 24.06 -18.22
N SER A 135 -11.63 25.25 -18.76
CA SER A 135 -10.40 25.45 -19.54
C SER A 135 -9.16 25.25 -18.67
N ILE A 136 -8.06 24.85 -19.30
CA ILE A 136 -6.76 24.65 -18.60
C ILE A 136 -6.25 25.94 -17.94
N GLU A 137 -6.66 27.09 -18.47
CA GLU A 137 -6.31 28.44 -17.96
C GLU A 137 -7.22 28.92 -16.83
N ALA A 138 -8.23 28.12 -16.46
CA ALA A 138 -9.17 28.53 -15.41
C ALA A 138 -8.42 28.76 -14.07
N LYS A 139 -8.43 29.98 -13.57
CA LYS A 139 -7.73 30.43 -12.34
C LYS A 139 -8.02 29.52 -11.14
N ASN A 140 -9.15 28.85 -11.11
CA ASN A 140 -9.60 28.02 -9.98
C ASN A 140 -9.37 26.53 -10.18
N LEU A 141 -8.94 26.05 -11.36
CA LEU A 141 -8.78 24.63 -11.67
C LEU A 141 -7.93 23.90 -10.63
N ASN A 142 -6.76 24.43 -10.34
CA ASN A 142 -5.84 23.85 -9.35
C ASN A 142 -6.46 23.80 -7.94
N SER A 143 -7.21 24.84 -7.55
CA SER A 143 -7.88 24.87 -6.24
C SER A 143 -8.97 23.81 -6.11
N ILE A 144 -9.81 23.67 -7.15
CA ILE A 144 -10.88 22.67 -7.18
C ILE A 144 -10.29 21.25 -7.17
N TYR A 145 -9.29 21.01 -8.02
CA TYR A 145 -8.59 19.72 -8.05
C TYR A 145 -7.99 19.37 -6.69
N TYR A 146 -7.22 20.28 -6.11
CA TYR A 146 -6.57 20.06 -4.83
C TYR A 146 -7.58 19.78 -3.71
N SER A 147 -8.67 20.55 -3.62
CA SER A 147 -9.72 20.34 -2.60
C SER A 147 -10.35 18.95 -2.73
N ARG A 148 -10.71 18.53 -3.94
CA ARG A 148 -11.30 17.20 -4.18
C ARG A 148 -10.35 16.08 -3.82
N ARG A 149 -9.07 16.19 -4.19
CA ARG A 149 -8.10 15.11 -3.97
C ARG A 149 -7.53 15.04 -2.56
N MET A 150 -7.43 16.18 -1.86
CA MET A 150 -6.85 16.20 -0.51
C MET A 150 -7.69 15.53 0.56
N ILE A 151 -9.03 15.59 0.46
CA ILE A 151 -9.91 14.92 1.42
C ILE A 151 -9.63 13.42 1.40
N GLU A 152 -9.75 12.79 0.24
CA GLU A 152 -9.51 11.35 0.10
C GLU A 152 -8.07 10.98 0.44
N SER A 153 -7.09 11.76 -0.02
CA SER A 153 -5.67 11.54 0.25
C SER A 153 -5.35 11.58 1.74
N THR A 154 -5.95 12.53 2.47
CA THR A 154 -5.76 12.64 3.93
C THR A 154 -6.36 11.46 4.67
N ILE A 155 -7.54 10.98 4.26
CA ILE A 155 -8.17 9.78 4.85
C ILE A 155 -7.25 8.56 4.68
N TYR A 156 -6.78 8.29 3.47
CA TYR A 156 -5.88 7.16 3.22
C TYR A 156 -4.54 7.30 3.93
N PHE A 157 -3.98 8.51 3.93
CA PHE A 157 -2.73 8.80 4.63
C PHE A 157 -2.86 8.53 6.13
N SER A 158 -3.92 9.04 6.75
CA SER A 158 -4.18 8.83 8.19
C SER A 158 -4.42 7.36 8.50
N PHE A 159 -5.24 6.70 7.69
CA PHE A 159 -5.55 5.28 7.87
C PHE A 159 -4.30 4.39 7.79
N THR A 160 -3.48 4.57 6.76
CA THR A 160 -2.25 3.78 6.60
C THR A 160 -1.22 4.10 7.68
N SER A 161 -1.14 5.34 8.14
CA SER A 161 -0.27 5.74 9.25
C SER A 161 -0.72 5.11 10.58
N ILE A 162 -2.03 5.10 10.87
CA ILE A 162 -2.59 4.47 12.06
C ILE A 162 -2.36 2.96 12.02
N LEU A 163 -2.65 2.31 10.90
CA LEU A 163 -2.38 0.87 10.76
C LEU A 163 -0.91 0.56 11.04
N ASN A 164 -0.01 1.32 10.44
CA ASN A 164 1.42 1.11 10.64
C ASN A 164 1.82 1.24 12.12
N LEU A 165 1.36 2.29 12.81
CA LEU A 165 1.60 2.49 14.23
C LEU A 165 1.04 1.36 15.10
N LEU A 166 -0.15 0.86 14.78
CA LEU A 166 -0.78 -0.25 15.52
C LEU A 166 0.02 -1.55 15.38
N TYR A 167 0.55 -1.83 14.18
CA TYR A 167 1.32 -3.06 13.95
C TYR A 167 2.76 -2.99 14.48
N GLU A 168 3.37 -1.81 14.50
CA GLU A 168 4.72 -1.61 15.02
C GLU A 168 4.81 -1.68 16.55
N SER A 169 3.71 -1.45 17.23
CA SER A 169 3.69 -1.46 18.69
C SER A 169 3.47 -2.89 19.19
N GLU A 170 4.41 -3.43 19.95
CA GLU A 170 4.32 -4.74 20.61
C GLU A 170 3.32 -4.75 21.79
N ASN A 171 2.53 -3.68 21.96
CA ASN A 171 1.60 -3.56 23.08
C ASN A 171 0.40 -4.53 22.91
N SER A 172 0.09 -5.28 23.97
CA SER A 172 -1.04 -6.22 23.98
C SER A 172 -2.40 -5.53 23.71
N PHE A 173 -2.52 -4.26 24.06
CA PHE A 173 -3.71 -3.44 23.78
C PHE A 173 -3.90 -3.23 22.27
N ASN A 174 -2.85 -2.91 21.52
CA ASN A 174 -2.90 -2.74 20.07
C ASN A 174 -3.26 -4.04 19.36
N ASN A 175 -2.74 -5.17 19.84
CA ASN A 175 -3.11 -6.49 19.33
C ASN A 175 -4.60 -6.80 19.55
N LYS A 176 -5.20 -6.36 20.66
CA LYS A 176 -6.65 -6.49 20.89
C LYS A 176 -7.46 -5.62 19.94
N ILE A 177 -7.07 -4.36 19.71
CA ILE A 177 -7.73 -3.45 18.75
C ILE A 177 -7.72 -4.06 17.36
N ILE A 178 -6.56 -4.53 16.88
CA ILE A 178 -6.40 -5.15 15.56
C ILE A 178 -7.30 -6.38 15.43
N LYS A 179 -7.26 -7.29 16.42
CA LYS A 179 -8.10 -8.50 16.41
C LYS A 179 -9.59 -8.17 16.40
N SER A 180 -10.01 -7.17 17.19
CA SER A 180 -11.41 -6.71 17.24
C SER A 180 -11.83 -6.11 15.89
N GLY A 181 -11.01 -5.28 15.26
CA GLY A 181 -11.26 -4.71 13.94
C GLY A 181 -11.44 -5.79 12.86
N PHE A 182 -10.55 -6.78 12.81
CA PHE A 182 -10.69 -7.91 11.90
C PHE A 182 -11.90 -8.79 12.20
N SER A 183 -12.24 -8.97 13.47
CA SER A 183 -13.46 -9.70 13.86
C SER A 183 -14.72 -9.00 13.37
N VAL A 184 -14.78 -7.68 13.48
CA VAL A 184 -15.89 -6.88 12.96
C VAL A 184 -15.96 -7.04 11.43
N LEU A 185 -14.88 -6.86 10.71
CA LEU A 185 -14.85 -7.04 9.24
C LEU A 185 -15.21 -8.46 8.81
N LYS A 186 -14.84 -9.49 9.59
CA LYS A 186 -15.19 -10.88 9.32
C LYS A 186 -16.69 -11.14 9.47
N ASN A 187 -17.31 -10.56 10.51
CA ASN A 187 -18.69 -10.84 10.87
C ASN A 187 -19.71 -9.98 10.12
N PHE A 188 -19.34 -8.78 9.67
CA PHE A 188 -20.21 -7.86 8.95
C PHE A 188 -19.94 -7.90 7.44
N LYS A 189 -20.68 -8.75 6.71
CA LYS A 189 -20.52 -8.95 5.24
C LYS A 189 -20.64 -7.64 4.45
N VAL A 190 -21.57 -6.76 4.82
CA VAL A 190 -21.77 -5.47 4.15
C VAL A 190 -20.56 -4.56 4.31
N LEU A 191 -20.02 -4.46 5.54
CA LEU A 191 -18.83 -3.65 5.83
C LEU A 191 -17.61 -4.20 5.07
N LYS A 192 -17.43 -5.53 5.09
CA LYS A 192 -16.39 -6.19 4.30
C LYS A 192 -16.52 -5.89 2.81
N TYR A 193 -17.72 -5.94 2.26
CA TYR A 193 -17.98 -5.67 0.85
C TYR A 193 -17.66 -4.21 0.48
N LEU A 194 -18.09 -3.24 1.31
CA LEU A 194 -17.77 -1.83 1.11
C LEU A 194 -16.26 -1.59 1.16
N PHE A 195 -15.57 -2.23 2.13
CA PHE A 195 -14.12 -2.13 2.26
C PHE A 195 -13.39 -2.70 1.02
N ILE A 196 -13.85 -3.85 0.51
CA ILE A 196 -13.30 -4.45 -0.72
C ILE A 196 -13.56 -3.53 -1.92
N LYS A 197 -14.77 -3.02 -2.10
CA LYS A 197 -15.09 -2.07 -3.19
C LYS A 197 -14.21 -0.83 -3.14
N GLN A 198 -14.00 -0.29 -1.95
CA GLN A 198 -13.14 0.86 -1.75
C GLN A 198 -11.68 0.53 -2.09
N ALA A 199 -11.17 -0.62 -1.62
CA ALA A 199 -9.82 -1.10 -1.92
C ALA A 199 -9.59 -1.34 -3.41
N MET A 200 -10.65 -1.75 -4.14
CA MET A 200 -10.62 -1.92 -5.61
C MET A 200 -10.80 -0.60 -6.39
N GLY A 201 -10.89 0.53 -5.71
CA GLY A 201 -11.08 1.84 -6.36
C GLY A 201 -12.47 2.04 -6.98
N ARG A 202 -13.45 1.20 -6.63
CA ARG A 202 -14.82 1.25 -7.20
C ARG A 202 -15.80 2.16 -6.46
N VAL A 203 -15.36 2.81 -5.39
CA VAL A 203 -16.15 3.78 -4.62
C VAL A 203 -15.36 5.06 -4.53
N ASN A 204 -15.97 6.18 -4.89
CA ASN A 204 -15.42 7.50 -4.64
C ASN A 204 -15.95 8.00 -3.30
N LEU A 205 -15.07 8.49 -2.44
CA LEU A 205 -15.48 9.09 -1.15
C LEU A 205 -15.93 10.54 -1.29
N THR A 206 -15.83 11.10 -2.51
CA THR A 206 -16.07 12.52 -2.82
C THR A 206 -17.12 12.78 -3.90
N ASP A 207 -17.82 11.74 -4.34
CA ASP A 207 -18.99 11.86 -5.23
C ASP A 207 -20.28 11.90 -4.44
#